data_dbebdf951c9a606e4109244a7b8563bc
#
_entry.id   dbebdf951c9a606e4109244a7b8563bc
#
_cell.length_a   1.000
_cell.length_b   1.000
_cell.length_c   1.000
_cell.angle_alpha   90.00
_cell.angle_beta   90.00
_cell.angle_gamma   90.00
#
_symmetry.space_group_name_H-M   'P 1'
#
loop_
_entity.id
_entity.type
_entity.pdbx_description
1 polymer ?
#
loop_
_entity_poly.entity_id
_entity_poly.type
_entity_poly.pdbx_seq_one_letter_code
_entity_poly.pdbx_strand_id
1 'polypeptide(L)'
;MSSTPLRIPYGVADFIKLRRGNEYYVDKTHYLPLLESAGRFLFLIRPRRFGKSLLQSVMECYYDAQWARQFADLFADTWIAAHPTPEKGQYLTLRFDFSMVSPFGGLEASFDAHVRIRIDDLLKRHADRIPADEATLILAEANSHQRLQRLFAVLAQRQLPLYLFVDEYDHFANNLLVDDGEAAYRELTHGGGFFKSFFALLKGAAGGTSGGLARLFITGVSPLTMDDVTSGFNIGTNISLDPEFNGLLGFNHAEMETLFCAFDQDFSAHRAIIDDWYNHYHFHPSRREPIINRDLALYNMKSLNRLQTPPDELIDHNVRIDYGKLRHLVQIDRRLNGNFSLLREVIDTGEYVGQIQTSFPVEGLLRPENFISLLYYLGLLAFAGEKEGRPLLKIPNRTVQQLMYSYLREGYREAEVFKPDVWDLANQLNRMAYRGEWEPFFDSLSAQIGEQASVRDYLQGEKMIQGFLLAWLNLSPYFTVWSEQEQGGGFVDLYLAPFYFRYPDMRHAYLIELKYLKRGEDSPARREEALEEARTQLRRYADDPRIRQTLGEAQLHPLVLLYSGWELVRREEVAIPSP
;
A
#
# COMPACT_ATOMS: atom_id res chain seq x y z
N MET A 1 -42.63 -3.15 7.64
CA MET A 1 -41.35 -3.07 8.39
C MET A 1 -40.40 -2.24 7.54
N SER A 2 -39.96 -1.09 8.02
CA SER A 2 -39.02 -0.25 7.31
C SER A 2 -37.68 -1.00 7.27
N SER A 3 -37.30 -1.55 6.12
CA SER A 3 -35.99 -2.17 5.96
C SER A 3 -34.92 -1.09 6.18
N THR A 4 -34.00 -1.32 7.11
CA THR A 4 -32.85 -0.45 7.30
C THR A 4 -32.15 -0.29 5.93
N PRO A 5 -31.83 0.92 5.46
CA PRO A 5 -31.19 1.11 4.17
C PRO A 5 -29.83 0.44 4.14
N LEU A 6 -29.48 -0.09 2.98
CA LEU A 6 -28.16 -0.68 2.73
C LEU A 6 -27.07 0.37 2.93
N ARG A 7 -25.95 -0.02 3.57
CA ARG A 7 -24.85 0.89 3.91
C ARG A 7 -23.54 0.47 3.26
N ILE A 8 -22.68 1.43 3.01
CA ILE A 8 -21.31 1.20 2.50
C ILE A 8 -20.41 0.87 3.69
N PRO A 9 -19.70 -0.28 3.68
CA PRO A 9 -18.91 -0.79 4.80
C PRO A 9 -17.51 -0.16 4.88
N TYR A 10 -17.41 1.16 4.75
CA TYR A 10 -16.13 1.88 4.84
C TYR A 10 -15.60 1.85 6.27
N GLY A 11 -14.37 1.34 6.45
CA GLY A 11 -13.71 1.22 7.76
C GLY A 11 -14.24 0.08 8.64
N VAL A 12 -15.08 -0.83 8.10
CA VAL A 12 -15.64 -1.95 8.86
C VAL A 12 -14.82 -3.21 8.61
N ALA A 13 -14.27 -3.77 9.71
CA ALA A 13 -13.45 -4.99 9.71
C ALA A 13 -14.07 -6.14 10.52
N ASP A 14 -15.28 -5.97 11.05
CA ASP A 14 -16.02 -6.96 11.84
C ASP A 14 -17.20 -7.48 11.03
N PHE A 15 -17.18 -8.77 10.70
CA PHE A 15 -18.18 -9.41 9.84
C PHE A 15 -19.57 -9.42 10.48
N ILE A 16 -19.66 -9.63 11.82
CA ILE A 16 -20.95 -9.65 12.52
C ILE A 16 -21.60 -8.27 12.49
N LYS A 17 -20.79 -7.21 12.76
CA LYS A 17 -21.28 -5.83 12.68
C LYS A 17 -21.73 -5.49 11.27
N LEU A 18 -20.96 -5.91 10.26
CA LEU A 18 -21.28 -5.70 8.85
C LEU A 18 -22.64 -6.34 8.50
N ARG A 19 -22.84 -7.60 8.83
CA ARG A 19 -24.09 -8.34 8.51
C ARG A 19 -25.29 -7.82 9.29
N ARG A 20 -25.13 -7.55 10.58
CA ARG A 20 -26.21 -7.00 11.44
C ARG A 20 -26.50 -5.52 11.17
N GLY A 21 -25.51 -4.77 10.68
CA GLY A 21 -25.65 -3.35 10.33
C GLY A 21 -26.30 -3.11 8.97
N ASN A 22 -26.70 -4.16 8.25
CA ASN A 22 -27.15 -4.11 6.86
C ASN A 22 -26.16 -3.38 5.96
N GLU A 23 -24.87 -3.73 6.08
CA GLU A 23 -23.81 -3.20 5.24
C GLU A 23 -23.50 -4.17 4.10
N TYR A 24 -23.17 -3.62 2.92
CA TYR A 24 -22.92 -4.44 1.75
C TYR A 24 -21.66 -5.29 1.92
N TYR A 25 -21.78 -6.59 1.70
CA TYR A 25 -20.66 -7.52 1.75
C TYR A 25 -20.29 -8.01 0.34
N VAL A 26 -19.07 -7.69 -0.11
CA VAL A 26 -18.50 -8.31 -1.31
C VAL A 26 -18.02 -9.71 -0.93
N ASP A 27 -18.69 -10.71 -1.47
CA ASP A 27 -18.48 -12.11 -1.05
C ASP A 27 -17.16 -12.69 -1.57
N LYS A 28 -16.28 -13.04 -0.65
CA LYS A 28 -15.02 -13.76 -0.89
C LYS A 28 -15.02 -15.18 -0.29
N THR A 29 -16.16 -15.66 0.17
CA THR A 29 -16.22 -16.93 0.91
C THR A 29 -15.90 -18.16 0.07
N HIS A 30 -15.91 -18.05 -1.25
CA HIS A 30 -15.43 -19.11 -2.16
C HIS A 30 -13.94 -19.42 -2.01
N TYR A 31 -13.16 -18.54 -1.36
CA TYR A 31 -11.76 -18.80 -1.01
C TYR A 31 -11.59 -19.68 0.24
N LEU A 32 -12.61 -19.86 1.07
CA LEU A 32 -12.47 -20.66 2.31
C LEU A 32 -12.02 -22.10 2.04
N PRO A 33 -12.62 -22.86 1.09
CA PRO A 33 -12.13 -24.19 0.76
C PRO A 33 -10.71 -24.21 0.19
N LEU A 34 -10.30 -23.16 -0.54
CA LEU A 34 -8.94 -23.01 -1.07
C LEU A 34 -7.94 -22.78 0.07
N LEU A 35 -8.28 -21.95 1.06
CA LEU A 35 -7.46 -21.75 2.26
C LEU A 35 -7.35 -23.03 3.09
N GLU A 36 -8.42 -23.85 3.20
CA GLU A 36 -8.38 -25.14 3.86
C GLU A 36 -7.41 -26.11 3.20
N SER A 37 -7.38 -26.13 1.85
CA SER A 37 -6.53 -27.01 1.05
C SER A 37 -5.07 -26.55 0.98
N ALA A 38 -4.81 -25.23 1.09
CA ALA A 38 -3.46 -24.66 1.01
C ALA A 38 -2.55 -25.07 2.19
N GLY A 39 -3.15 -25.41 3.33
CA GLY A 39 -2.39 -25.86 4.51
C GLY A 39 -3.07 -25.58 5.83
N ARG A 40 -2.44 -26.07 6.90
CA ARG A 40 -2.93 -25.84 8.28
C ARG A 40 -2.43 -24.54 8.90
N PHE A 41 -1.24 -24.10 8.48
CA PHE A 41 -0.56 -22.95 9.05
C PHE A 41 -0.20 -22.01 7.91
N LEU A 42 -0.93 -20.90 7.80
CA LEU A 42 -0.87 -20.01 6.66
C LEU A 42 -0.41 -18.61 7.05
N PHE A 43 0.45 -18.01 6.22
CA PHE A 43 0.83 -16.60 6.27
C PHE A 43 0.29 -15.87 5.03
N LEU A 44 -0.33 -14.72 5.25
CA LEU A 44 -0.79 -13.82 4.22
C LEU A 44 -0.28 -12.40 4.47
N ILE A 45 0.70 -11.97 3.71
CA ILE A 45 1.21 -10.60 3.72
C ILE A 45 0.58 -9.85 2.55
N ARG A 46 -0.08 -8.74 2.85
CA ARG A 46 -0.73 -7.85 1.88
C ARG A 46 -0.62 -6.42 2.34
N PRO A 47 -0.64 -5.46 1.41
CA PRO A 47 -0.67 -4.06 1.78
C PRO A 47 -1.82 -3.74 2.73
N ARG A 48 -1.73 -2.62 3.42
CA ARG A 48 -2.81 -2.14 4.28
C ARG A 48 -4.07 -1.85 3.46
N ARG A 49 -5.23 -1.91 4.13
CA ARG A 49 -6.55 -1.53 3.59
C ARG A 49 -7.10 -2.41 2.47
N PHE A 50 -6.56 -3.61 2.30
CA PHE A 50 -7.13 -4.62 1.38
C PHE A 50 -8.21 -5.50 2.01
N GLY A 51 -8.41 -5.48 3.34
CA GLY A 51 -9.46 -6.24 4.03
C GLY A 51 -8.98 -7.48 4.79
N LYS A 52 -7.69 -7.57 5.18
CA LYS A 52 -7.12 -8.70 5.96
C LYS A 52 -7.91 -8.98 7.25
N SER A 53 -8.17 -7.95 8.05
CA SER A 53 -8.89 -8.10 9.33
C SER A 53 -10.34 -8.53 9.14
N LEU A 54 -11.00 -8.06 8.06
CA LEU A 54 -12.35 -8.53 7.72
C LEU A 54 -12.34 -10.01 7.32
N LEU A 55 -11.37 -10.45 6.50
CA LEU A 55 -11.23 -11.86 6.14
C LEU A 55 -11.08 -12.73 7.39
N GLN A 56 -10.21 -12.34 8.34
CA GLN A 56 -10.09 -13.08 9.61
C GLN A 56 -11.40 -13.11 10.38
N SER A 57 -12.15 -12.00 10.42
CA SER A 57 -13.46 -11.97 11.09
C SER A 57 -14.50 -12.90 10.40
N VAL A 58 -14.47 -13.00 9.06
CA VAL A 58 -15.29 -13.97 8.31
C VAL A 58 -14.89 -15.39 8.68
N MET A 59 -13.59 -15.69 8.70
CA MET A 59 -13.06 -17.01 9.06
C MET A 59 -13.41 -17.39 10.50
N GLU A 60 -13.28 -16.47 11.48
CA GLU A 60 -13.72 -16.69 12.86
C GLU A 60 -15.20 -17.10 12.90
N CYS A 61 -16.07 -16.33 12.24
CA CYS A 61 -17.51 -16.64 12.21
C CYS A 61 -17.84 -17.95 11.52
N TYR A 62 -17.05 -18.36 10.53
CA TYR A 62 -17.27 -19.60 9.80
C TYR A 62 -16.79 -20.84 10.57
N TYR A 63 -15.61 -20.77 11.16
CA TYR A 63 -14.95 -21.92 11.80
C TYR A 63 -15.30 -22.11 13.27
N ASP A 64 -15.69 -21.04 14.00
CA ASP A 64 -15.99 -21.15 15.42
C ASP A 64 -17.33 -21.84 15.68
N ALA A 65 -17.29 -22.87 16.51
CA ALA A 65 -18.46 -23.63 16.94
C ALA A 65 -19.57 -22.79 17.59
N GLN A 66 -19.20 -21.66 18.20
CA GLN A 66 -20.16 -20.70 18.80
C GLN A 66 -21.14 -20.16 17.75
N TRP A 67 -20.67 -19.90 16.52
CA TRP A 67 -21.48 -19.29 15.47
C TRP A 67 -22.26 -20.29 14.62
N ALA A 68 -22.10 -21.60 14.86
CA ALA A 68 -22.73 -22.63 14.07
C ALA A 68 -24.26 -22.50 13.98
N ARG A 69 -24.92 -22.07 15.05
CA ARG A 69 -26.38 -21.85 15.09
C ARG A 69 -26.83 -20.59 14.35
N GLN A 70 -25.95 -19.60 14.17
CA GLN A 70 -26.22 -18.34 13.47
C GLN A 70 -25.67 -18.33 12.04
N PHE A 71 -25.15 -19.45 11.57
CA PHE A 71 -24.54 -19.58 10.25
C PHE A 71 -25.51 -19.15 9.14
N ALA A 72 -26.75 -19.61 9.15
CA ALA A 72 -27.74 -19.30 8.13
C ALA A 72 -28.01 -17.78 8.02
N ASP A 73 -27.99 -17.08 9.14
CA ASP A 73 -28.24 -15.63 9.17
C ASP A 73 -26.97 -14.84 8.77
N LEU A 74 -25.81 -15.21 9.31
CA LEU A 74 -24.55 -14.48 9.07
C LEU A 74 -24.06 -14.66 7.64
N PHE A 75 -24.21 -15.86 7.07
CA PHE A 75 -23.73 -16.21 5.74
C PHE A 75 -24.83 -16.23 4.68
N ALA A 76 -26.02 -15.71 4.99
CA ALA A 76 -27.08 -15.57 4.00
C ALA A 76 -26.53 -14.92 2.70
N ASP A 77 -26.95 -15.43 1.55
CA ASP A 77 -26.58 -14.92 0.22
C ASP A 77 -25.08 -14.97 -0.11
N THR A 78 -24.28 -15.74 0.65
CA THR A 78 -22.87 -15.98 0.33
C THR A 78 -22.67 -17.32 -0.39
N TRP A 79 -21.57 -17.43 -1.14
CA TRP A 79 -21.21 -18.66 -1.83
C TRP A 79 -21.07 -19.85 -0.87
N ILE A 80 -20.43 -19.63 0.30
CA ILE A 80 -20.19 -20.69 1.29
C ILE A 80 -21.48 -21.17 1.98
N ALA A 81 -22.54 -20.37 1.97
CA ALA A 81 -23.84 -20.83 2.48
C ALA A 81 -24.41 -21.99 1.67
N ALA A 82 -24.22 -21.94 0.34
CA ALA A 82 -24.62 -23.02 -0.58
C ALA A 82 -23.58 -24.16 -0.66
N HIS A 83 -22.33 -23.92 -0.29
CA HIS A 83 -21.21 -24.87 -0.42
C HIS A 83 -20.40 -25.01 0.88
N PRO A 84 -21.02 -25.34 2.02
CA PRO A 84 -20.32 -25.42 3.29
C PRO A 84 -19.32 -26.58 3.29
N THR A 85 -18.14 -26.35 3.90
CA THR A 85 -17.13 -27.39 4.07
C THR A 85 -17.35 -28.20 5.33
N PRO A 86 -16.72 -29.39 5.48
CA PRO A 86 -16.76 -30.17 6.71
C PRO A 86 -16.15 -29.45 7.92
N GLU A 87 -15.31 -28.42 7.69
CA GLU A 87 -14.63 -27.66 8.77
C GLU A 87 -15.51 -26.56 9.39
N LYS A 88 -16.69 -26.31 8.84
CA LYS A 88 -17.64 -25.32 9.36
C LYS A 88 -18.00 -25.57 10.82
N GLY A 89 -17.73 -24.62 11.71
CA GLY A 89 -18.11 -24.68 13.13
C GLY A 89 -17.40 -25.78 13.92
N GLN A 90 -16.22 -26.25 13.47
CA GLN A 90 -15.49 -27.34 14.11
C GLN A 90 -14.46 -26.91 15.14
N TYR A 91 -14.14 -25.62 15.21
CA TYR A 91 -13.04 -25.12 16.01
C TYR A 91 -13.51 -24.24 17.17
N LEU A 92 -12.64 -24.08 18.17
CA LEU A 92 -12.60 -22.91 19.01
C LEU A 92 -11.71 -21.90 18.31
N THR A 93 -12.09 -20.62 18.27
CA THR A 93 -11.24 -19.60 17.65
C THR A 93 -10.65 -18.66 18.70
N LEU A 94 -9.36 -18.34 18.53
CA LEU A 94 -8.63 -17.35 19.31
C LEU A 94 -7.99 -16.36 18.35
N ARG A 95 -8.23 -15.06 18.55
CA ARG A 95 -7.66 -14.02 17.70
C ARG A 95 -6.81 -13.05 18.53
N PHE A 96 -5.57 -12.86 18.10
CA PHE A 96 -4.68 -11.81 18.56
C PHE A 96 -4.59 -10.72 17.49
N ASP A 97 -4.81 -9.48 17.88
CA ASP A 97 -4.58 -8.30 17.09
C ASP A 97 -3.40 -7.54 17.68
N PHE A 98 -2.24 -7.64 17.04
CA PHE A 98 -1.01 -7.05 17.57
C PHE A 98 -0.92 -5.53 17.38
N SER A 99 -1.85 -4.93 16.65
CA SER A 99 -1.99 -3.47 16.65
C SER A 99 -2.42 -2.90 18.00
N MET A 100 -3.03 -3.74 18.85
CA MET A 100 -3.45 -3.39 20.21
C MET A 100 -2.34 -3.51 21.26
N VAL A 101 -1.16 -4.04 20.89
CA VAL A 101 -0.02 -4.18 21.79
C VAL A 101 0.80 -2.89 21.74
N SER A 102 0.82 -2.16 22.86
CA SER A 102 1.49 -0.86 22.96
C SER A 102 2.86 -0.99 23.64
N PRO A 103 3.90 -0.28 23.18
CA PRO A 103 5.17 -0.19 23.90
C PRO A 103 5.07 0.59 25.21
N PHE A 104 4.02 1.40 25.39
CA PHE A 104 3.81 2.19 26.60
C PHE A 104 3.61 1.30 27.84
N GLY A 105 4.42 1.48 28.86
CA GLY A 105 4.41 0.66 30.08
C GLY A 105 5.14 -0.68 29.97
N GLY A 106 5.84 -0.92 28.85
CA GLY A 106 6.60 -2.15 28.58
C GLY A 106 5.87 -3.07 27.59
N LEU A 107 6.53 -3.36 26.50
CA LEU A 107 5.96 -4.14 25.39
C LEU A 107 5.55 -5.55 25.82
N GLU A 108 6.40 -6.26 26.58
CA GLU A 108 6.12 -7.62 27.07
C GLU A 108 4.91 -7.65 28.01
N ALA A 109 4.81 -6.68 28.93
CA ALA A 109 3.66 -6.57 29.83
C ALA A 109 2.36 -6.29 29.09
N SER A 110 2.42 -5.42 28.06
CA SER A 110 1.26 -5.13 27.19
C SER A 110 0.85 -6.36 26.39
N PHE A 111 1.82 -7.12 25.86
CA PHE A 111 1.57 -8.38 25.15
C PHE A 111 0.92 -9.41 26.09
N ASP A 112 1.44 -9.58 27.30
CA ASP A 112 0.88 -10.48 28.31
C ASP A 112 -0.58 -10.13 28.66
N ALA A 113 -0.85 -8.85 28.87
CA ALA A 113 -2.21 -8.36 29.13
C ALA A 113 -3.14 -8.66 27.96
N HIS A 114 -2.70 -8.39 26.73
CA HIS A 114 -3.46 -8.68 25.51
C HIS A 114 -3.80 -10.17 25.40
N VAL A 115 -2.81 -11.04 25.50
CA VAL A 115 -2.99 -12.50 25.43
C VAL A 115 -3.95 -12.98 26.52
N ARG A 116 -3.81 -12.49 27.77
CA ARG A 116 -4.69 -12.84 28.89
C ARG A 116 -6.15 -12.47 28.61
N ILE A 117 -6.42 -11.24 28.12
CA ILE A 117 -7.77 -10.79 27.80
C ILE A 117 -8.41 -11.67 26.73
N ARG A 118 -7.66 -12.02 25.68
CA ARG A 118 -8.19 -12.83 24.57
C ARG A 118 -8.44 -14.26 24.97
N ILE A 119 -7.61 -14.83 25.83
CA ILE A 119 -7.83 -16.17 26.40
C ILE A 119 -9.05 -16.16 27.34
N ASP A 120 -9.20 -15.17 28.22
CA ASP A 120 -10.38 -15.03 29.10
C ASP A 120 -11.68 -14.96 28.29
N ASP A 121 -11.67 -14.19 27.18
CA ASP A 121 -12.80 -14.11 26.26
C ASP A 121 -13.13 -15.48 25.61
N LEU A 122 -12.11 -16.21 25.14
CA LEU A 122 -12.30 -17.57 24.59
C LEU A 122 -12.91 -18.49 25.63
N LEU A 123 -12.40 -18.51 26.87
CA LEU A 123 -12.86 -19.37 27.96
C LEU A 123 -14.33 -19.06 28.32
N LYS A 124 -14.71 -17.79 28.35
CA LYS A 124 -16.11 -17.38 28.59
C LYS A 124 -17.03 -17.78 27.45
N ARG A 125 -16.59 -17.63 26.20
CA ARG A 125 -17.37 -18.01 25.02
C ARG A 125 -17.66 -19.51 24.95
N HIS A 126 -16.75 -20.35 25.44
CA HIS A 126 -16.81 -21.80 25.38
C HIS A 126 -16.88 -22.46 26.77
N ALA A 127 -17.54 -21.78 27.73
CA ALA A 127 -17.67 -22.27 29.09
C ALA A 127 -18.47 -23.60 29.20
N ASP A 128 -19.24 -23.94 28.15
CA ASP A 128 -19.91 -25.24 28.01
C ASP A 128 -18.96 -26.39 27.65
N ARG A 129 -17.76 -26.08 27.15
CA ARG A 129 -16.76 -27.06 26.69
C ARG A 129 -15.51 -27.11 27.57
N ILE A 130 -15.18 -26.00 28.23
CA ILE A 130 -14.01 -25.88 29.12
C ILE A 130 -14.52 -25.60 30.53
N PRO A 131 -14.34 -26.53 31.50
CA PRO A 131 -14.78 -26.37 32.88
C PRO A 131 -14.14 -25.17 33.58
N ALA A 132 -14.86 -24.61 34.55
CA ALA A 132 -14.46 -23.39 35.26
C ALA A 132 -13.17 -23.56 36.08
N ASP A 133 -12.89 -24.74 36.60
CA ASP A 133 -11.65 -25.06 37.32
C ASP A 133 -10.44 -25.02 36.39
N GLU A 134 -10.54 -25.61 35.20
CA GLU A 134 -9.48 -25.54 34.17
C GLU A 134 -9.27 -24.11 33.68
N ALA A 135 -10.36 -23.37 33.41
CA ALA A 135 -10.30 -21.96 33.04
C ALA A 135 -9.56 -21.12 34.09
N THR A 136 -9.86 -21.37 35.37
CA THR A 136 -9.17 -20.70 36.50
C THR A 136 -7.67 -21.02 36.51
N LEU A 137 -7.27 -22.27 36.30
CA LEU A 137 -5.87 -22.66 36.24
C LEU A 137 -5.12 -22.02 35.06
N ILE A 138 -5.77 -21.93 33.86
CA ILE A 138 -5.17 -21.27 32.71
C ILE A 138 -4.93 -19.76 32.99
N LEU A 139 -5.89 -19.08 33.60
CA LEU A 139 -5.79 -17.65 33.87
C LEU A 139 -4.86 -17.32 35.04
N ALA A 140 -4.60 -18.27 35.93
CA ALA A 140 -3.69 -18.11 37.07
C ALA A 140 -2.21 -18.18 36.68
N GLU A 141 -1.87 -18.68 35.46
CA GLU A 141 -0.47 -18.75 35.01
C GLU A 141 0.17 -17.36 34.94
N ALA A 142 1.47 -17.28 35.29
CA ALA A 142 2.16 -16.03 35.54
C ALA A 142 2.31 -15.12 34.29
N ASN A 143 2.53 -15.74 33.12
CA ASN A 143 2.78 -14.99 31.86
C ASN A 143 2.08 -15.62 30.64
N SER A 144 2.12 -14.93 29.52
CA SER A 144 1.51 -15.36 28.27
C SER A 144 2.01 -16.72 27.78
N HIS A 145 3.31 -16.98 27.90
CA HIS A 145 3.91 -18.24 27.46
C HIS A 145 3.32 -19.43 28.23
N GLN A 146 3.34 -19.37 29.56
CA GLN A 146 2.79 -20.43 30.44
C GLN A 146 1.28 -20.57 30.25
N ARG A 147 0.57 -19.45 30.12
CA ARG A 147 -0.88 -19.42 29.92
C ARG A 147 -1.29 -20.09 28.61
N LEU A 148 -0.61 -19.79 27.51
CA LEU A 148 -0.83 -20.44 26.21
C LEU A 148 -0.43 -21.93 26.27
N GLN A 149 0.67 -22.27 26.89
CA GLN A 149 1.09 -23.66 27.04
C GLN A 149 0.05 -24.49 27.81
N ARG A 150 -0.50 -23.95 28.90
CA ARG A 150 -1.59 -24.58 29.65
C ARG A 150 -2.85 -24.71 28.82
N LEU A 151 -3.24 -23.64 28.12
CA LEU A 151 -4.42 -23.66 27.24
C LEU A 151 -4.29 -24.77 26.19
N PHE A 152 -3.17 -24.86 25.47
CA PHE A 152 -2.96 -25.90 24.45
C PHE A 152 -3.02 -27.31 25.06
N ALA A 153 -2.46 -27.52 26.25
CA ALA A 153 -2.51 -28.81 26.93
C ALA A 153 -3.98 -29.21 27.28
N VAL A 154 -4.75 -28.28 27.82
CA VAL A 154 -6.18 -28.51 28.14
C VAL A 154 -6.99 -28.82 26.87
N LEU A 155 -6.80 -28.03 25.79
CA LEU A 155 -7.50 -28.24 24.53
C LEU A 155 -7.15 -29.60 23.88
N ALA A 156 -5.87 -29.98 23.92
CA ALA A 156 -5.42 -31.28 23.42
C ALA A 156 -6.03 -32.44 24.22
N GLN A 157 -6.02 -32.36 25.55
CA GLN A 157 -6.59 -33.39 26.42
C GLN A 157 -8.10 -33.58 26.18
N ARG A 158 -8.80 -32.48 25.88
CA ARG A 158 -10.24 -32.47 25.61
C ARG A 158 -10.60 -32.73 24.15
N GLN A 159 -9.60 -32.89 23.27
CA GLN A 159 -9.81 -33.03 21.82
C GLN A 159 -10.60 -31.86 21.20
N LEU A 160 -10.36 -30.65 21.71
CA LEU A 160 -10.96 -29.41 21.21
C LEU A 160 -9.96 -28.72 20.26
N PRO A 161 -10.17 -28.75 18.95
CA PRO A 161 -9.25 -28.14 17.97
C PRO A 161 -9.32 -26.62 18.05
N LEU A 162 -8.16 -25.96 18.17
CA LEU A 162 -8.03 -24.51 18.13
C LEU A 162 -7.63 -24.03 16.74
N TYR A 163 -8.32 -23.01 16.23
CA TYR A 163 -7.89 -22.20 15.12
C TYR A 163 -7.42 -20.85 15.66
N LEU A 164 -6.12 -20.59 15.59
CA LEU A 164 -5.53 -19.33 16.04
C LEU A 164 -5.40 -18.36 14.87
N PHE A 165 -5.83 -17.13 15.09
CA PHE A 165 -5.66 -16.00 14.17
C PHE A 165 -4.70 -15.00 14.79
N VAL A 166 -3.74 -14.51 14.00
CA VAL A 166 -2.83 -13.42 14.40
C VAL A 166 -2.93 -12.34 13.33
N ASP A 167 -3.47 -11.19 13.72
CA ASP A 167 -3.59 -10.03 12.84
C ASP A 167 -2.47 -9.03 13.13
N GLU A 168 -1.96 -8.37 12.07
CA GLU A 168 -0.87 -7.40 12.15
C GLU A 168 0.35 -7.90 12.94
N TYR A 169 0.79 -9.14 12.65
CA TYR A 169 1.86 -9.81 13.41
C TYR A 169 3.16 -9.00 13.50
N ASP A 170 3.42 -8.14 12.51
CA ASP A 170 4.61 -7.32 12.36
C ASP A 170 4.47 -5.90 12.96
N HIS A 171 3.29 -5.55 13.48
CA HIS A 171 2.97 -4.16 13.84
C HIS A 171 3.92 -3.57 14.89
N PHE A 172 4.01 -4.18 16.05
CA PHE A 172 4.83 -3.62 17.15
C PHE A 172 6.33 -3.78 16.89
N ALA A 173 6.76 -4.85 16.20
CA ALA A 173 8.15 -5.03 15.81
C ALA A 173 8.60 -3.96 14.82
N ASN A 174 7.77 -3.65 13.81
CA ASN A 174 8.04 -2.57 12.86
C ASN A 174 8.04 -1.19 13.54
N ASN A 175 7.15 -0.94 14.51
CA ASN A 175 7.16 0.31 15.27
C ASN A 175 8.45 0.45 16.08
N LEU A 176 8.86 -0.62 16.77
CA LEU A 176 10.09 -0.62 17.55
C LEU A 176 11.33 -0.35 16.67
N LEU A 177 11.38 -0.95 15.48
CA LEU A 177 12.46 -0.69 14.51
C LEU A 177 12.53 0.78 14.11
N VAL A 178 11.37 1.42 13.91
CA VAL A 178 11.27 2.83 13.50
C VAL A 178 11.57 3.78 14.65
N ASP A 179 11.03 3.52 15.85
CA ASP A 179 11.06 4.46 16.97
C ASP A 179 12.35 4.30 17.83
N ASP A 180 12.79 3.06 18.05
CA ASP A 180 13.89 2.72 18.97
C ASP A 180 15.10 2.09 18.25
N GLY A 181 14.99 1.78 16.98
CA GLY A 181 16.07 1.32 16.12
C GLY A 181 16.33 -0.19 16.15
N GLU A 182 17.36 -0.62 15.40
CA GLU A 182 17.68 -2.03 15.15
C GLU A 182 18.04 -2.81 16.42
N ALA A 183 18.69 -2.18 17.39
CA ALA A 183 19.10 -2.85 18.65
C ALA A 183 17.87 -3.32 19.45
N ALA A 184 16.88 -2.45 19.65
CA ALA A 184 15.63 -2.77 20.34
C ALA A 184 14.81 -3.83 19.58
N TYR A 185 14.76 -3.73 18.25
CA TYR A 185 14.13 -4.74 17.41
C TYR A 185 14.78 -6.13 17.58
N ARG A 186 16.11 -6.20 17.61
CA ARG A 186 16.85 -7.46 17.80
C ARG A 186 16.62 -8.09 19.16
N GLU A 187 16.54 -7.30 20.23
CA GLU A 187 16.21 -7.79 21.56
C GLU A 187 14.85 -8.51 21.56
N LEU A 188 13.90 -8.02 20.81
CA LEU A 188 12.57 -8.61 20.66
C LEU A 188 12.56 -9.91 19.83
N THR A 189 13.28 -9.93 18.70
CA THR A 189 13.13 -10.94 17.64
C THR A 189 14.24 -11.99 17.62
N HIS A 190 15.37 -11.73 18.25
CA HIS A 190 16.53 -12.62 18.27
C HIS A 190 16.78 -13.26 19.65
N GLY A 191 17.63 -14.29 19.68
CA GLY A 191 18.05 -14.95 20.93
C GLY A 191 16.88 -15.47 21.75
N GLY A 192 16.76 -14.98 22.98
CA GLY A 192 15.70 -15.31 23.94
C GLY A 192 14.51 -14.33 23.93
N GLY A 193 14.39 -13.49 22.91
CA GLY A 193 13.30 -12.50 22.81
C GLY A 193 11.91 -13.15 22.93
N PHE A 194 11.01 -12.48 23.63
CA PHE A 194 9.70 -13.07 23.94
C PHE A 194 8.86 -13.32 22.67
N PHE A 195 9.04 -12.54 21.63
CA PHE A 195 8.30 -12.70 20.38
C PHE A 195 8.75 -13.95 19.61
N LYS A 196 10.06 -14.21 19.56
CA LYS A 196 10.58 -15.48 19.02
C LYS A 196 10.11 -16.68 19.84
N SER A 197 10.11 -16.55 21.16
CA SER A 197 9.61 -17.59 22.08
C SER A 197 8.13 -17.88 21.87
N PHE A 198 7.31 -16.87 21.57
CA PHE A 198 5.91 -17.05 21.22
C PHE A 198 5.74 -17.93 19.97
N PHE A 199 6.46 -17.66 18.87
CA PHE A 199 6.38 -18.50 17.66
C PHE A 199 6.93 -19.91 17.86
N ALA A 200 7.99 -20.07 18.68
CA ALA A 200 8.51 -21.39 19.04
C ALA A 200 7.46 -22.21 19.83
N LEU A 201 6.71 -21.57 20.72
CA LEU A 201 5.61 -22.20 21.45
C LEU A 201 4.49 -22.66 20.50
N LEU A 202 4.08 -21.81 19.53
CA LEU A 202 3.08 -22.19 18.53
C LEU A 202 3.52 -23.41 17.72
N LYS A 203 4.81 -23.48 17.33
CA LYS A 203 5.37 -24.64 16.64
C LYS A 203 5.28 -25.91 17.50
N GLY A 204 5.63 -25.82 18.78
CA GLY A 204 5.50 -26.93 19.72
C GLY A 204 4.04 -27.41 19.86
N ALA A 205 3.09 -26.46 19.93
CA ALA A 205 1.65 -26.76 20.03
C ALA A 205 1.04 -27.33 18.74
N ALA A 206 1.67 -27.09 17.58
CA ALA A 206 1.25 -27.64 16.28
C ALA A 206 1.74 -29.08 16.04
N GLY A 207 2.73 -29.54 16.80
CA GLY A 207 3.40 -30.82 16.63
C GLY A 207 2.76 -31.95 17.44
N GLY A 208 2.64 -33.14 16.84
CA GLY A 208 2.28 -34.40 17.52
C GLY A 208 0.79 -34.58 17.79
N THR A 209 0.47 -35.76 18.39
CA THR A 209 -0.91 -36.17 18.75
C THR A 209 -1.47 -35.43 19.96
N SER A 210 -0.65 -34.67 20.67
CA SER A 210 -0.99 -33.88 21.87
C SER A 210 -1.01 -32.37 21.63
N GLY A 211 -0.90 -31.92 20.36
CA GLY A 211 -0.94 -30.50 20.02
C GLY A 211 -2.38 -29.94 20.03
N GLY A 212 -2.62 -28.92 20.85
CA GLY A 212 -3.92 -28.25 20.91
C GLY A 212 -4.17 -27.27 19.75
N LEU A 213 -3.12 -26.88 19.00
CA LEU A 213 -3.22 -25.96 17.87
C LEU A 213 -3.45 -26.73 16.56
N ALA A 214 -4.65 -26.68 16.03
CA ALA A 214 -5.03 -27.39 14.82
C ALA A 214 -4.77 -26.60 13.53
N ARG A 215 -5.04 -25.27 13.56
CA ARG A 215 -4.84 -24.36 12.44
C ARG A 215 -4.33 -23.01 12.92
N LEU A 216 -3.61 -22.30 12.05
CA LEU A 216 -3.08 -20.96 12.29
C LEU A 216 -3.19 -20.13 11.01
N PHE A 217 -3.70 -18.92 11.12
CA PHE A 217 -3.73 -17.94 10.04
C PHE A 217 -3.15 -16.61 10.51
N ILE A 218 -2.05 -16.21 9.91
CA ILE A 218 -1.30 -15.00 10.28
C ILE A 218 -1.42 -13.99 9.15
N THR A 219 -1.74 -12.74 9.49
CA THR A 219 -1.72 -11.63 8.54
C THR A 219 -0.78 -10.52 8.99
N GLY A 220 -0.20 -9.83 8.02
CA GLY A 220 0.68 -8.69 8.21
C GLY A 220 0.89 -7.88 6.95
N VAL A 221 1.83 -6.93 7.03
CA VAL A 221 2.18 -6.01 5.94
C VAL A 221 3.62 -6.19 5.48
N SER A 222 4.55 -6.49 6.39
CA SER A 222 5.98 -6.55 6.12
C SER A 222 6.53 -7.97 6.28
N PRO A 223 7.42 -8.45 5.38
CA PRO A 223 8.08 -9.74 5.51
C PRO A 223 9.31 -9.70 6.45
N LEU A 224 9.74 -8.52 6.92
CA LEU A 224 10.94 -8.35 7.74
C LEU A 224 10.93 -9.23 9.00
N THR A 225 9.90 -9.07 9.81
CA THR A 225 9.75 -9.81 11.06
C THR A 225 9.58 -11.32 10.84
N MET A 226 9.10 -11.71 9.63
CA MET A 226 8.87 -13.11 9.31
C MET A 226 10.18 -13.92 9.34
N ASP A 227 11.26 -13.45 8.72
CA ASP A 227 12.53 -14.16 8.67
C ASP A 227 13.13 -14.35 10.09
N ASP A 228 13.09 -13.29 10.88
CA ASP A 228 13.69 -13.25 12.22
C ASP A 228 12.94 -14.14 13.23
N VAL A 229 11.61 -14.23 13.15
CA VAL A 229 10.80 -15.00 14.10
C VAL A 229 10.43 -16.39 13.59
N THR A 230 10.29 -16.60 12.27
CA THR A 230 9.89 -17.90 11.71
C THR A 230 11.03 -18.90 11.61
N SER A 231 12.29 -18.52 11.86
CA SER A 231 13.35 -19.50 12.16
C SER A 231 12.93 -20.46 13.29
N GLY A 232 11.99 -20.01 14.15
CA GLY A 232 11.28 -20.83 15.15
C GLY A 232 10.02 -21.54 14.64
N PHE A 233 9.42 -21.12 13.49
CA PHE A 233 8.14 -21.61 12.99
C PHE A 233 8.20 -21.99 11.50
N ASN A 234 9.03 -22.95 11.14
CA ASN A 234 9.28 -23.37 9.76
C ASN A 234 8.23 -24.37 9.19
N ILE A 235 7.03 -24.40 9.74
CA ILE A 235 5.92 -25.27 9.32
C ILE A 235 4.80 -24.50 8.61
N GLY A 236 4.93 -23.19 8.50
CA GLY A 236 3.93 -22.33 7.85
C GLY A 236 4.13 -22.21 6.35
N THR A 237 3.04 -22.12 5.62
CA THR A 237 2.99 -21.85 4.18
C THR A 237 2.69 -20.38 3.94
N ASN A 238 3.58 -19.68 3.24
CA ASN A 238 3.34 -18.30 2.83
C ASN A 238 2.56 -18.29 1.49
N ILE A 239 1.30 -17.89 1.55
CA ILE A 239 0.39 -17.81 0.39
C ILE A 239 0.37 -16.42 -0.26
N SER A 240 1.26 -15.51 0.17
CA SER A 240 1.22 -14.11 -0.29
C SER A 240 1.49 -13.95 -1.79
N LEU A 241 2.32 -14.81 -2.37
CA LEU A 241 2.64 -14.81 -3.80
C LEU A 241 1.99 -15.97 -4.56
N ASP A 242 1.06 -16.69 -3.93
CA ASP A 242 0.36 -17.77 -4.60
C ASP A 242 -0.69 -17.22 -5.58
N PRO A 243 -0.66 -17.64 -6.87
CA PRO A 243 -1.57 -17.14 -7.89
C PRO A 243 -3.04 -17.41 -7.59
N GLU A 244 -3.38 -18.46 -6.84
CA GLU A 244 -4.76 -18.78 -6.47
C GLU A 244 -5.38 -17.71 -5.57
N PHE A 245 -4.56 -17.02 -4.76
CA PHE A 245 -5.00 -16.00 -3.80
C PHE A 245 -4.81 -14.56 -4.29
N ASN A 246 -4.61 -14.33 -5.59
CA ASN A 246 -4.48 -12.97 -6.14
C ASN A 246 -5.71 -12.10 -5.81
N GLY A 247 -6.91 -12.64 -5.97
CA GLY A 247 -8.19 -11.95 -5.73
C GLY A 247 -8.82 -12.16 -4.36
N LEU A 248 -8.11 -12.81 -3.41
CA LEU A 248 -8.61 -13.10 -2.05
C LEU A 248 -9.03 -11.83 -1.30
N LEU A 249 -8.29 -10.75 -1.48
CA LEU A 249 -8.53 -9.44 -0.89
C LEU A 249 -8.62 -8.36 -1.97
N GLY A 250 -9.24 -7.22 -1.62
CA GLY A 250 -9.53 -6.16 -2.58
C GLY A 250 -10.74 -6.48 -3.45
N PHE A 251 -10.93 -5.73 -4.53
CA PHE A 251 -12.05 -5.90 -5.45
C PHE A 251 -11.57 -6.05 -6.89
N ASN A 252 -12.25 -6.85 -7.69
CA ASN A 252 -12.12 -6.85 -9.14
C ASN A 252 -13.24 -5.99 -9.79
N HIS A 253 -13.19 -5.80 -11.11
CA HIS A 253 -14.19 -4.99 -11.82
C HIS A 253 -15.61 -5.54 -11.71
N ALA A 254 -15.81 -6.86 -11.80
CA ALA A 254 -17.15 -7.45 -11.69
C ALA A 254 -17.75 -7.24 -10.30
N GLU A 255 -16.94 -7.34 -9.25
CA GLU A 255 -17.36 -7.05 -7.88
C GLU A 255 -17.67 -5.56 -7.69
N MET A 256 -16.91 -4.67 -8.34
CA MET A 256 -17.20 -3.23 -8.35
C MET A 256 -18.51 -2.92 -9.08
N GLU A 257 -18.77 -3.51 -10.24
CA GLU A 257 -20.05 -3.36 -10.95
C GLU A 257 -21.22 -3.77 -10.06
N THR A 258 -21.10 -4.92 -9.39
CA THR A 258 -22.14 -5.42 -8.48
C THR A 258 -22.33 -4.49 -7.28
N LEU A 259 -21.23 -3.98 -6.71
CA LEU A 259 -21.27 -3.02 -5.61
C LEU A 259 -21.96 -1.71 -6.03
N PHE A 260 -21.60 -1.14 -7.19
CA PHE A 260 -22.19 0.11 -7.69
C PHE A 260 -23.68 -0.07 -7.98
N CYS A 261 -24.07 -1.17 -8.64
CA CYS A 261 -25.45 -1.50 -8.91
C CYS A 261 -26.29 -1.61 -7.63
N ALA A 262 -25.75 -2.17 -6.55
CA ALA A 262 -26.44 -2.28 -5.26
C ALA A 262 -26.77 -0.93 -4.60
N PHE A 263 -26.14 0.15 -5.05
CA PHE A 263 -26.36 1.52 -4.59
C PHE A 263 -26.93 2.45 -5.67
N ASP A 264 -27.53 1.89 -6.73
CA ASP A 264 -28.10 2.62 -7.86
C ASP A 264 -27.09 3.59 -8.55
N GLN A 265 -25.80 3.18 -8.61
CA GLN A 265 -24.72 3.93 -9.25
C GLN A 265 -24.23 3.20 -10.51
N ASP A 266 -23.77 3.97 -11.50
CA ASP A 266 -23.17 3.43 -12.73
C ASP A 266 -21.66 3.34 -12.60
N PHE A 267 -21.12 2.13 -12.53
CA PHE A 267 -19.67 1.91 -12.47
C PHE A 267 -18.95 2.43 -13.72
N SER A 268 -19.56 2.32 -14.89
CA SER A 268 -18.91 2.72 -16.15
C SER A 268 -18.54 4.20 -16.18
N ALA A 269 -19.37 5.07 -15.57
CA ALA A 269 -19.12 6.49 -15.44
C ALA A 269 -17.94 6.84 -14.51
N HIS A 270 -17.60 5.95 -13.60
CA HIS A 270 -16.55 6.18 -12.59
C HIS A 270 -15.33 5.29 -12.76
N ARG A 271 -15.38 4.33 -13.69
CA ARG A 271 -14.36 3.33 -13.91
C ARG A 271 -12.98 3.92 -14.17
N ALA A 272 -12.91 4.95 -15.02
CA ALA A 272 -11.63 5.57 -15.37
C ALA A 272 -10.90 6.13 -14.15
N ILE A 273 -11.63 6.77 -13.21
CA ILE A 273 -11.04 7.30 -11.97
C ILE A 273 -10.63 6.17 -11.04
N ILE A 274 -11.46 5.15 -10.89
CA ILE A 274 -11.16 4.01 -10.02
C ILE A 274 -9.95 3.26 -10.54
N ASP A 275 -9.84 3.06 -11.85
CA ASP A 275 -8.70 2.40 -12.46
C ASP A 275 -7.42 3.23 -12.30
N ASP A 276 -7.48 4.53 -12.56
CA ASP A 276 -6.33 5.42 -12.48
C ASP A 276 -5.81 5.61 -11.03
N TRP A 277 -6.72 5.65 -10.05
CA TRP A 277 -6.37 6.01 -8.67
C TRP A 277 -6.27 4.85 -7.69
N TYR A 278 -6.98 3.72 -7.88
CA TYR A 278 -7.12 2.69 -6.86
C TYR A 278 -6.83 1.27 -7.33
N ASN A 279 -6.64 1.06 -8.63
CA ASN A 279 -6.51 -0.24 -9.27
C ASN A 279 -5.05 -0.65 -9.54
N HIS A 280 -4.89 -1.66 -10.38
CA HIS A 280 -3.64 -2.20 -10.92
C HIS A 280 -2.73 -2.91 -9.93
N TYR A 281 -3.28 -3.37 -8.79
CA TYR A 281 -2.53 -4.28 -7.94
C TYR A 281 -2.60 -5.71 -8.49
N HIS A 282 -1.43 -6.33 -8.63
CA HIS A 282 -1.28 -7.74 -8.93
C HIS A 282 -0.35 -8.36 -7.90
N PHE A 283 -0.77 -9.46 -7.32
CA PHE A 283 -0.02 -10.14 -6.27
C PHE A 283 0.74 -11.38 -6.78
N HIS A 284 0.66 -11.63 -8.10
CA HIS A 284 1.46 -12.64 -8.78
C HIS A 284 1.72 -12.22 -10.24
N PRO A 285 2.95 -12.44 -10.79
CA PRO A 285 3.31 -11.96 -12.13
C PRO A 285 2.50 -12.60 -13.26
N SER A 286 2.00 -13.85 -13.08
CA SER A 286 1.20 -14.54 -14.09
C SER A 286 -0.28 -14.14 -14.11
N ARG A 287 -0.77 -13.41 -13.10
CA ARG A 287 -2.18 -13.00 -13.03
C ARG A 287 -2.40 -11.71 -13.79
N ARG A 288 -3.44 -11.70 -14.63
CA ARG A 288 -3.80 -10.55 -15.47
C ARG A 288 -4.94 -9.71 -14.90
N GLU A 289 -5.73 -10.28 -13.99
CA GLU A 289 -6.84 -9.56 -13.36
C GLU A 289 -6.28 -8.60 -12.31
N PRO A 290 -6.44 -7.29 -12.50
CA PRO A 290 -5.99 -6.29 -11.54
C PRO A 290 -6.94 -6.23 -10.36
N ILE A 291 -6.41 -5.89 -9.20
CA ILE A 291 -7.15 -5.77 -7.94
C ILE A 291 -7.18 -4.31 -7.51
N ILE A 292 -8.37 -3.85 -7.19
CA ILE A 292 -8.67 -2.50 -6.69
C ILE A 292 -8.52 -2.51 -5.16
N ASN A 293 -7.89 -1.48 -4.60
CA ASN A 293 -7.80 -1.31 -3.16
C ASN A 293 -9.20 -1.12 -2.55
N ARG A 294 -9.60 -2.04 -1.65
CA ARG A 294 -10.94 -2.09 -1.07
C ARG A 294 -11.35 -0.79 -0.39
N ASP A 295 -10.52 -0.30 0.53
CA ASP A 295 -10.91 0.85 1.36
C ASP A 295 -10.94 2.15 0.58
N LEU A 296 -10.06 2.33 -0.41
CA LEU A 296 -10.10 3.48 -1.33
C LEU A 296 -11.34 3.45 -2.23
N ALA A 297 -11.72 2.27 -2.73
CA ALA A 297 -12.94 2.10 -3.50
C ALA A 297 -14.19 2.43 -2.66
N LEU A 298 -14.25 1.93 -1.41
CA LEU A 298 -15.35 2.20 -0.48
C LEU A 298 -15.37 3.67 -0.03
N TYR A 299 -14.22 4.32 0.11
CA TYR A 299 -14.11 5.75 0.39
C TYR A 299 -14.75 6.57 -0.75
N ASN A 300 -14.43 6.24 -2.00
CA ASN A 300 -15.04 6.87 -3.18
C ASN A 300 -16.56 6.64 -3.22
N MET A 301 -16.99 5.38 -3.08
CA MET A 301 -18.41 5.01 -3.05
C MET A 301 -19.21 5.72 -1.95
N LYS A 302 -18.61 5.90 -0.77
CA LYS A 302 -19.25 6.63 0.34
C LYS A 302 -19.55 8.08 -0.02
N SER A 303 -18.65 8.75 -0.74
CA SER A 303 -18.88 10.10 -1.25
C SER A 303 -19.96 10.11 -2.32
N LEU A 304 -19.85 9.23 -3.31
CA LEU A 304 -20.84 9.09 -4.40
C LEU A 304 -22.25 8.84 -3.86
N ASN A 305 -22.40 7.90 -2.93
CA ASN A 305 -23.70 7.58 -2.37
C ASN A 305 -24.33 8.75 -1.57
N ARG A 306 -23.49 9.56 -0.91
CA ARG A 306 -23.96 10.68 -0.08
C ARG A 306 -24.11 12.00 -0.84
N LEU A 307 -23.14 12.32 -1.70
CA LEU A 307 -23.00 13.64 -2.35
C LEU A 307 -23.26 13.60 -3.85
N GLN A 308 -23.45 12.41 -4.42
CA GLN A 308 -23.57 12.18 -5.86
C GLN A 308 -22.33 12.66 -6.66
N THR A 309 -21.22 12.86 -5.96
CA THR A 309 -19.91 13.21 -6.52
C THR A 309 -18.82 12.41 -5.85
N PRO A 310 -17.74 12.07 -6.56
CA PRO A 310 -16.53 11.55 -5.92
C PRO A 310 -15.99 12.50 -4.85
N PRO A 311 -15.11 12.01 -3.95
CA PRO A 311 -14.54 12.86 -2.91
C PRO A 311 -13.64 13.94 -3.52
N ASP A 312 -13.60 15.12 -2.89
CA ASP A 312 -12.73 16.22 -3.30
C ASP A 312 -11.25 15.83 -3.27
N GLU A 313 -10.83 15.07 -2.25
CA GLU A 313 -9.53 14.44 -2.20
C GLU A 313 -9.66 12.95 -2.52
N LEU A 314 -9.09 12.52 -3.66
CA LEU A 314 -9.14 11.12 -4.07
C LEU A 314 -8.26 10.20 -3.20
N ILE A 315 -7.29 10.76 -2.48
CA ILE A 315 -6.49 10.02 -1.50
C ILE A 315 -7.09 10.22 -0.12
N ASP A 316 -7.59 9.15 0.47
CA ASP A 316 -8.04 9.13 1.85
C ASP A 316 -6.90 9.53 2.80
N HIS A 317 -7.17 10.48 3.70
CA HIS A 317 -6.21 10.97 4.68
C HIS A 317 -5.57 9.82 5.51
N ASN A 318 -6.35 8.82 5.85
CA ASN A 318 -5.87 7.66 6.61
C ASN A 318 -4.81 6.84 5.83
N VAL A 319 -4.88 6.81 4.50
CA VAL A 319 -3.88 6.13 3.66
C VAL A 319 -2.54 6.85 3.74
N ARG A 320 -2.53 8.18 3.76
CA ARG A 320 -1.30 8.99 3.88
C ARG A 320 -0.53 8.68 5.18
N ILE A 321 -1.23 8.50 6.28
CA ILE A 321 -0.61 8.23 7.60
C ILE A 321 0.06 6.85 7.62
N ASP A 322 -0.52 5.85 6.96
CA ASP A 322 -0.03 4.48 6.96
C ASP A 322 1.38 4.32 6.38
N TYR A 323 1.79 5.23 5.50
CA TYR A 323 3.08 5.17 4.79
C TYR A 323 4.20 6.01 5.43
N GLY A 324 3.94 6.76 6.49
CA GLY A 324 4.94 7.59 7.17
C GLY A 324 6.19 6.84 7.64
N LYS A 325 6.06 5.53 7.86
CA LYS A 325 7.17 4.66 8.30
C LYS A 325 8.26 4.46 7.24
N LEU A 326 7.93 4.53 5.95
CA LEU A 326 8.91 4.37 4.87
C LEU A 326 10.02 5.42 4.96
N ARG A 327 9.70 6.59 5.50
CA ARG A 327 10.63 7.70 5.67
C ARG A 327 11.91 7.30 6.41
N HIS A 328 11.79 6.52 7.47
CA HIS A 328 12.94 6.06 8.26
C HIS A 328 13.84 5.07 7.51
N LEU A 329 13.32 4.41 6.48
CA LEU A 329 14.06 3.41 5.72
C LEU A 329 14.95 4.00 4.62
N VAL A 330 14.70 5.25 4.21
CA VAL A 330 15.47 5.95 3.16
C VAL A 330 16.55 6.88 3.72
N GLN A 331 16.65 6.97 5.06
CA GLN A 331 17.60 7.87 5.73
C GLN A 331 18.35 7.12 6.84
N ILE A 332 19.63 7.45 7.02
CA ILE A 332 20.45 7.06 8.16
C ILE A 332 21.12 8.35 8.66
N ASP A 333 20.97 8.64 9.96
CA ASP A 333 21.54 9.84 10.59
C ASP A 333 21.26 11.14 9.83
N ARG A 334 20.02 11.32 9.35
CA ARG A 334 19.58 12.45 8.52
C ARG A 334 20.30 12.57 7.18
N ARG A 335 20.96 11.51 6.70
CA ARG A 335 21.57 11.43 5.37
C ARG A 335 20.80 10.46 4.49
N LEU A 336 20.62 10.82 3.23
CA LEU A 336 20.01 9.94 2.24
C LEU A 336 20.93 8.75 1.98
N ASN A 337 20.37 7.55 2.02
CA ASN A 337 21.09 6.29 1.81
C ASN A 337 20.87 5.72 0.39
N GLY A 338 21.41 4.54 0.11
CA GLY A 338 21.23 3.85 -1.18
C GLY A 338 19.77 3.55 -1.51
N ASN A 339 18.91 3.31 -0.51
CA ASN A 339 17.48 3.10 -0.70
C ASN A 339 16.77 4.34 -1.24
N PHE A 340 17.19 5.55 -0.85
CA PHE A 340 16.65 6.77 -1.44
C PHE A 340 16.98 6.90 -2.92
N SER A 341 18.22 6.57 -3.31
CA SER A 341 18.63 6.57 -4.71
C SER A 341 17.83 5.55 -5.53
N LEU A 342 17.60 4.36 -4.97
CA LEU A 342 16.80 3.32 -5.61
C LEU A 342 15.32 3.71 -5.69
N LEU A 343 14.75 4.29 -4.64
CA LEU A 343 13.38 4.82 -4.65
C LEU A 343 13.20 5.85 -5.76
N ARG A 344 14.16 6.77 -5.89
CA ARG A 344 14.16 7.77 -6.95
C ARG A 344 14.25 7.12 -8.32
N GLU A 345 15.17 6.17 -8.53
CA GLU A 345 15.29 5.43 -9.79
C GLU A 345 13.97 4.76 -10.18
N VAL A 346 13.29 4.11 -9.24
CA VAL A 346 11.97 3.50 -9.46
C VAL A 346 10.91 4.54 -9.85
N ILE A 347 10.94 5.71 -9.22
CA ILE A 347 10.02 6.81 -9.56
C ILE A 347 10.34 7.38 -10.94
N ASP A 348 11.62 7.59 -11.25
CA ASP A 348 12.08 8.15 -12.52
C ASP A 348 11.82 7.18 -13.69
N THR A 349 11.98 5.87 -13.47
CA THR A 349 11.76 4.84 -14.49
C THR A 349 10.32 4.33 -14.55
N GLY A 350 9.53 4.52 -13.51
CA GLY A 350 8.18 3.98 -13.36
C GLY A 350 8.14 2.45 -13.21
N GLU A 351 9.30 1.76 -13.31
CA GLU A 351 9.36 0.30 -13.30
C GLU A 351 10.65 -0.24 -12.64
N TYR A 352 10.60 -1.49 -12.22
CA TYR A 352 11.74 -2.25 -11.74
C TYR A 352 11.66 -3.70 -12.23
N VAL A 353 12.78 -4.27 -12.68
CA VAL A 353 12.84 -5.67 -13.14
C VAL A 353 13.66 -6.50 -12.17
N GLY A 354 13.00 -7.41 -11.44
CA GLY A 354 13.67 -8.25 -10.45
C GLY A 354 12.74 -9.16 -9.67
N GLN A 355 13.33 -10.03 -8.86
CA GLN A 355 12.61 -10.97 -8.01
C GLN A 355 12.12 -10.33 -6.71
N ILE A 356 10.98 -10.77 -6.19
CA ILE A 356 10.50 -10.43 -4.86
C ILE A 356 10.97 -11.49 -3.87
N GLN A 357 11.64 -11.04 -2.81
CA GLN A 357 12.03 -11.88 -1.69
C GLN A 357 10.84 -12.11 -0.76
N THR A 358 10.58 -13.36 -0.41
CA THR A 358 9.43 -13.72 0.45
C THR A 358 9.68 -13.47 1.93
N SER A 359 10.94 -13.43 2.33
CA SER A 359 11.41 -13.05 3.68
C SER A 359 12.87 -12.59 3.60
N PHE A 360 13.27 -11.72 4.49
CA PHE A 360 14.65 -11.27 4.66
C PHE A 360 14.83 -10.62 6.03
N PRO A 361 16.04 -10.73 6.63
CA PRO A 361 16.32 -10.12 7.94
C PRO A 361 16.46 -8.59 7.81
N VAL A 362 16.30 -7.90 8.94
CA VAL A 362 16.38 -6.43 9.00
C VAL A 362 17.75 -5.89 8.54
N GLU A 363 18.83 -6.61 8.80
CA GLU A 363 20.19 -6.26 8.39
C GLU A 363 20.36 -6.24 6.86
N GLY A 364 19.52 -6.97 6.17
CA GLY A 364 19.51 -7.02 4.70
C GLY A 364 18.76 -5.87 4.05
N LEU A 365 18.15 -4.96 4.79
CA LEU A 365 17.23 -3.94 4.25
C LEU A 365 17.90 -2.93 3.29
N LEU A 366 19.22 -2.73 3.41
CA LEU A 366 19.97 -1.88 2.48
C LEU A 366 20.32 -2.59 1.14
N ARG A 367 20.02 -3.88 0.99
CA ARG A 367 20.17 -4.58 -0.29
C ARG A 367 19.03 -4.18 -1.23
N PRO A 368 19.32 -3.81 -2.49
CA PRO A 368 18.32 -3.34 -3.43
C PRO A 368 17.10 -4.26 -3.58
N GLU A 369 17.33 -5.57 -3.71
CA GLU A 369 16.27 -6.57 -3.88
C GLU A 369 15.33 -6.67 -2.66
N ASN A 370 15.86 -6.48 -1.45
CA ASN A 370 15.07 -6.52 -0.21
C ASN A 370 14.25 -5.24 -0.04
N PHE A 371 14.85 -4.09 -0.35
CA PHE A 371 14.14 -2.82 -0.30
C PHE A 371 12.99 -2.77 -1.33
N ILE A 372 13.23 -3.22 -2.56
CA ILE A 372 12.18 -3.35 -3.59
C ILE A 372 11.08 -4.32 -3.14
N SER A 373 11.47 -5.45 -2.53
CA SER A 373 10.49 -6.39 -1.99
C SER A 373 9.64 -5.75 -0.89
N LEU A 374 10.24 -4.94 -0.02
CA LEU A 374 9.50 -4.18 0.98
C LEU A 374 8.53 -3.17 0.33
N LEU A 375 8.95 -2.43 -0.70
CA LEU A 375 8.05 -1.52 -1.44
C LEU A 375 6.86 -2.28 -2.03
N TYR A 376 7.07 -3.48 -2.57
CA TYR A 376 6.01 -4.34 -3.06
C TYR A 376 5.02 -4.74 -1.94
N TYR A 377 5.51 -5.24 -0.80
CA TYR A 377 4.64 -5.65 0.31
C TYR A 377 3.89 -4.48 0.95
N LEU A 378 4.48 -3.30 0.95
CA LEU A 378 3.81 -2.07 1.35
C LEU A 378 2.77 -1.57 0.31
N GLY A 379 2.73 -2.17 -0.88
CA GLY A 379 1.81 -1.79 -1.96
C GLY A 379 2.24 -0.56 -2.75
N LEU A 380 3.52 -0.19 -2.65
CA LEU A 380 4.11 0.90 -3.44
C LEU A 380 4.54 0.43 -4.83
N LEU A 381 4.75 -0.87 -4.99
CA LEU A 381 4.95 -1.55 -6.27
C LEU A 381 3.97 -2.71 -6.41
N ALA A 382 3.63 -3.06 -7.64
CA ALA A 382 2.82 -4.22 -7.97
C ALA A 382 3.41 -4.93 -9.20
N PHE A 383 3.14 -6.23 -9.36
CA PHE A 383 3.52 -6.94 -10.57
C PHE A 383 2.80 -6.36 -11.80
N ALA A 384 3.52 -6.25 -12.92
CA ALA A 384 3.01 -5.77 -14.20
C ALA A 384 3.36 -6.71 -15.36
N GLY A 385 3.60 -7.99 -15.05
CA GLY A 385 4.00 -9.02 -16.01
C GLY A 385 5.48 -9.37 -15.90
N GLU A 386 6.10 -9.65 -17.03
CA GLU A 386 7.50 -10.06 -17.13
C GLU A 386 8.23 -9.26 -18.22
N LYS A 387 9.51 -9.00 -17.98
CA LYS A 387 10.42 -8.37 -18.94
C LYS A 387 11.73 -9.17 -18.94
N GLU A 388 12.15 -9.64 -20.09
CA GLU A 388 13.37 -10.44 -20.26
C GLU A 388 13.42 -11.69 -19.33
N GLY A 389 12.28 -12.36 -19.14
CA GLY A 389 12.16 -13.55 -18.30
C GLY A 389 12.25 -13.29 -16.78
N ARG A 390 12.15 -12.05 -16.36
CA ARG A 390 12.12 -11.65 -14.95
C ARG A 390 10.83 -10.86 -14.63
N PRO A 391 10.32 -10.95 -13.40
CA PRO A 391 9.17 -10.16 -12.99
C PRO A 391 9.39 -8.67 -13.20
N LEU A 392 8.40 -8.02 -13.82
CA LEU A 392 8.32 -6.58 -13.97
C LEU A 392 7.41 -6.03 -12.88
N LEU A 393 7.89 -5.04 -12.15
CA LEU A 393 7.16 -4.31 -11.12
C LEU A 393 6.94 -2.88 -11.59
N LYS A 394 5.77 -2.33 -11.29
CA LYS A 394 5.42 -0.92 -11.59
C LYS A 394 4.73 -0.27 -10.40
N ILE A 395 4.75 1.05 -10.38
CA ILE A 395 3.87 1.84 -9.51
C ILE A 395 2.43 1.57 -9.94
N PRO A 396 1.55 1.06 -9.06
CA PRO A 396 0.24 0.55 -9.49
C PRO A 396 -0.73 1.64 -9.95
N ASN A 397 -0.72 2.80 -9.32
CA ASN A 397 -1.70 3.84 -9.58
C ASN A 397 -1.25 5.22 -9.07
N ARG A 398 -2.06 6.24 -9.38
CA ARG A 398 -1.76 7.63 -9.01
C ARG A 398 -1.75 7.89 -7.52
N THR A 399 -2.57 7.20 -6.73
CA THR A 399 -2.49 7.31 -5.26
C THR A 399 -1.09 6.98 -4.78
N VAL A 400 -0.54 5.85 -5.21
CA VAL A 400 0.81 5.43 -4.83
C VAL A 400 1.87 6.36 -5.40
N GLN A 401 1.71 6.78 -6.66
CA GLN A 401 2.63 7.73 -7.30
C GLN A 401 2.74 9.04 -6.51
N GLN A 402 1.61 9.65 -6.14
CA GLN A 402 1.61 10.87 -5.33
C GLN A 402 2.24 10.67 -3.94
N LEU A 403 2.02 9.52 -3.32
CA LEU A 403 2.67 9.16 -2.06
C LEU A 403 4.20 9.07 -2.25
N MET A 404 4.68 8.41 -3.29
CA MET A 404 6.12 8.30 -3.56
C MET A 404 6.78 9.66 -3.82
N TYR A 405 6.14 10.56 -4.57
CA TYR A 405 6.62 11.93 -4.72
C TYR A 405 6.67 12.69 -3.38
N SER A 406 5.70 12.48 -2.50
CA SER A 406 5.73 13.10 -1.18
C SER A 406 6.91 12.61 -0.34
N TYR A 407 7.28 11.33 -0.45
CA TYR A 407 8.48 10.79 0.22
C TYR A 407 9.77 11.39 -0.31
N LEU A 408 9.89 11.56 -1.61
CA LEU A 408 11.07 12.24 -2.18
C LEU A 408 11.21 13.66 -1.62
N ARG A 409 10.11 14.44 -1.63
CA ARG A 409 10.13 15.80 -1.09
C ARG A 409 10.51 15.84 0.40
N GLU A 410 9.91 14.96 1.20
CA GLU A 410 10.23 14.86 2.62
C GLU A 410 11.67 14.41 2.85
N GLY A 411 12.16 13.43 2.09
CA GLY A 411 13.55 12.99 2.13
C GLY A 411 14.54 14.14 1.85
N TYR A 412 14.31 14.93 0.81
CA TYR A 412 15.12 16.10 0.52
C TYR A 412 15.08 17.13 1.66
N ARG A 413 13.91 17.38 2.24
CA ARG A 413 13.72 18.36 3.32
C ARG A 413 14.41 17.93 4.61
N GLU A 414 14.25 16.67 5.01
CA GLU A 414 14.79 16.16 6.29
C GLU A 414 16.30 15.97 6.25
N ALA A 415 16.84 15.54 5.11
CA ALA A 415 18.28 15.46 4.90
C ALA A 415 18.92 16.85 4.68
N GLU A 416 18.14 17.93 4.80
CA GLU A 416 18.58 19.32 4.57
C GLU A 416 19.18 19.56 3.17
N VAL A 417 18.81 18.71 2.20
CA VAL A 417 19.28 18.82 0.82
C VAL A 417 18.55 19.95 0.09
N PHE A 418 17.21 20.03 0.26
CA PHE A 418 16.39 21.06 -0.37
C PHE A 418 15.14 21.39 0.46
N LYS A 419 15.02 22.65 0.83
CA LYS A 419 13.90 23.20 1.63
C LYS A 419 13.28 24.39 0.91
N PRO A 420 12.42 24.18 -0.10
CA PRO A 420 11.79 25.29 -0.80
C PRO A 420 10.64 25.91 -0.01
N ASP A 421 10.26 27.11 -0.41
CA ASP A 421 8.99 27.71 0.00
C ASP A 421 7.82 27.00 -0.72
N VAL A 422 7.27 25.99 -0.03
CA VAL A 422 6.17 25.15 -0.56
C VAL A 422 4.93 25.98 -0.83
N TRP A 423 4.66 27.00 -0.01
CA TRP A 423 3.49 27.87 -0.17
C TRP A 423 3.59 28.73 -1.44
N ASP A 424 4.76 29.31 -1.68
CA ASP A 424 5.03 30.08 -2.89
C ASP A 424 4.93 29.21 -4.14
N LEU A 425 5.56 28.04 -4.15
CA LEU A 425 5.48 27.10 -5.27
C LEU A 425 4.03 26.65 -5.55
N ALA A 426 3.22 26.38 -4.52
CA ALA A 426 1.83 26.01 -4.69
C ALA A 426 0.99 27.14 -5.30
N ASN A 427 1.24 28.40 -4.89
CA ASN A 427 0.57 29.57 -5.47
C ASN A 427 0.94 29.76 -6.96
N GLN A 428 2.18 29.51 -7.30
CA GLN A 428 2.65 29.62 -8.68
C GLN A 428 2.05 28.55 -9.57
N LEU A 429 1.92 27.31 -9.06
CA LEU A 429 1.19 26.25 -9.77
C LEU A 429 -0.30 26.59 -9.99
N ASN A 430 -0.94 27.31 -9.05
CA ASN A 430 -2.28 27.83 -9.25
C ASN A 430 -2.34 28.85 -10.41
N ARG A 431 -1.35 29.76 -10.48
CA ARG A 431 -1.23 30.72 -11.58
C ARG A 431 -0.99 30.02 -12.93
N MET A 432 -0.17 28.97 -12.96
CA MET A 432 -0.02 28.13 -14.14
C MET A 432 -1.38 27.56 -14.58
N ALA A 433 -2.16 26.99 -13.66
CA ALA A 433 -3.42 26.33 -13.96
C ALA A 433 -4.49 27.28 -14.53
N TYR A 434 -4.59 28.50 -14.01
CA TYR A 434 -5.70 29.42 -14.30
C TYR A 434 -5.34 30.67 -15.09
N ARG A 435 -4.04 31.05 -15.17
CA ARG A 435 -3.58 32.26 -15.82
C ARG A 435 -2.55 32.04 -16.91
N GLY A 436 -2.01 30.82 -17.05
CA GLY A 436 -0.92 30.54 -17.99
C GLY A 436 0.44 31.14 -17.58
N GLU A 437 0.57 31.63 -16.35
CA GLU A 437 1.79 32.26 -15.84
C GLU A 437 2.76 31.15 -15.36
N TRP A 438 3.51 30.56 -16.27
CA TRP A 438 4.36 29.40 -16.01
C TRP A 438 5.82 29.76 -15.62
N GLU A 439 6.36 30.87 -16.14
CA GLU A 439 7.74 31.27 -15.89
C GLU A 439 8.06 31.45 -14.40
N PRO A 440 7.19 32.10 -13.58
CA PRO A 440 7.50 32.32 -12.17
C PRO A 440 7.77 31.04 -11.38
N PHE A 441 7.11 29.92 -11.70
CA PHE A 441 7.34 28.65 -11.03
C PHE A 441 8.76 28.14 -11.27
N PHE A 442 9.21 28.09 -12.52
CA PHE A 442 10.54 27.59 -12.85
C PHE A 442 11.65 28.54 -12.40
N ASP A 443 11.40 29.85 -12.43
CA ASP A 443 12.34 30.85 -11.93
C ASP A 443 12.51 30.76 -10.42
N SER A 444 11.43 30.69 -9.68
CA SER A 444 11.43 30.55 -8.24
C SER A 444 12.12 29.25 -7.81
N LEU A 445 11.81 28.14 -8.47
CA LEU A 445 12.44 26.86 -8.20
C LEU A 445 13.95 26.90 -8.48
N SER A 446 14.36 27.49 -9.62
CA SER A 446 15.78 27.63 -9.99
C SER A 446 16.54 28.56 -9.04
N ALA A 447 15.94 29.64 -8.60
CA ALA A 447 16.54 30.56 -7.62
C ALA A 447 16.78 29.84 -6.28
N GLN A 448 15.80 29.12 -5.79
CA GLN A 448 15.90 28.35 -4.54
C GLN A 448 16.94 27.20 -4.63
N ILE A 449 17.08 26.54 -5.77
CA ILE A 449 18.18 25.59 -6.04
C ILE A 449 19.53 26.35 -6.00
N GLY A 450 19.58 27.52 -6.59
CA GLY A 450 20.78 28.36 -6.60
C GLY A 450 21.27 28.79 -5.19
N GLU A 451 20.37 28.95 -4.24
CA GLU A 451 20.66 29.31 -2.85
C GLU A 451 21.12 28.12 -1.99
N GLN A 452 20.75 26.89 -2.35
CA GLN A 452 20.98 25.70 -1.55
C GLN A 452 22.03 24.77 -2.21
N ALA A 453 23.29 24.89 -1.77
CA ALA A 453 24.42 24.19 -2.39
C ALA A 453 24.27 22.65 -2.37
N SER A 454 23.66 22.10 -1.31
CA SER A 454 23.51 20.64 -1.13
C SER A 454 22.68 19.96 -2.22
N VAL A 455 21.66 20.63 -2.78
CA VAL A 455 20.81 20.03 -3.83
C VAL A 455 21.53 19.97 -5.18
N ARG A 456 22.50 20.85 -5.42
CA ARG A 456 23.22 20.93 -6.70
C ARG A 456 23.98 19.66 -7.04
N ASP A 457 24.49 18.96 -6.04
CA ASP A 457 25.24 17.73 -6.19
C ASP A 457 24.32 16.56 -6.60
N TYR A 458 23.02 16.66 -6.33
CA TYR A 458 22.00 15.67 -6.72
C TYR A 458 21.41 15.92 -8.10
N LEU A 459 21.52 17.14 -8.67
CA LEU A 459 20.91 17.51 -9.95
C LEU A 459 21.92 17.42 -11.10
N GLN A 460 22.50 16.24 -11.31
CA GLN A 460 23.45 15.98 -12.39
C GLN A 460 22.88 15.02 -13.42
N GLY A 461 22.40 15.55 -14.54
CA GLY A 461 21.81 14.78 -15.64
C GLY A 461 20.31 15.05 -15.83
N GLU A 462 19.85 14.84 -17.05
CA GLU A 462 18.48 15.14 -17.49
C GLU A 462 17.43 14.40 -16.64
N LYS A 463 17.61 13.09 -16.47
CA LYS A 463 16.68 12.26 -15.64
C LYS A 463 16.62 12.72 -14.18
N MET A 464 17.73 13.24 -13.64
CA MET A 464 17.76 13.73 -12.28
C MET A 464 16.94 15.00 -12.12
N ILE A 465 17.02 15.89 -13.11
CA ILE A 465 16.21 17.11 -13.16
C ILE A 465 14.75 16.76 -13.41
N GLN A 466 14.47 15.82 -14.30
CA GLN A 466 13.11 15.35 -14.58
C GLN A 466 12.42 14.81 -13.32
N GLY A 467 13.05 13.87 -12.60
CA GLY A 467 12.51 13.32 -11.35
C GLY A 467 12.35 14.38 -10.25
N PHE A 468 13.28 15.32 -10.16
CA PHE A 468 13.17 16.46 -9.25
C PHE A 468 11.97 17.35 -9.61
N LEU A 469 11.79 17.71 -10.87
CA LEU A 469 10.64 18.50 -11.33
C LEU A 469 9.32 17.75 -11.11
N LEU A 470 9.26 16.45 -11.39
CA LEU A 470 8.09 15.62 -11.11
C LEU A 470 7.68 15.71 -9.64
N ALA A 471 8.64 15.63 -8.71
CA ALA A 471 8.35 15.73 -7.28
C ALA A 471 7.69 17.06 -6.90
N TRP A 472 8.11 18.18 -7.50
CA TRP A 472 7.61 19.52 -7.16
C TRP A 472 6.38 19.93 -7.95
N LEU A 473 6.25 19.53 -9.22
CA LEU A 473 5.04 19.75 -10.01
C LEU A 473 3.83 18.99 -9.43
N ASN A 474 4.05 17.84 -8.79
CA ASN A 474 3.01 17.10 -8.07
C ASN A 474 2.63 17.68 -6.69
N LEU A 475 3.11 18.87 -6.31
CA LEU A 475 2.55 19.62 -5.18
C LEU A 475 1.12 20.08 -5.46
N SER A 476 0.83 20.34 -6.73
CA SER A 476 -0.45 20.90 -7.14
C SER A 476 -1.49 19.79 -7.40
N PRO A 477 -2.72 19.97 -6.94
CA PRO A 477 -3.82 19.08 -7.31
C PRO A 477 -4.41 19.42 -8.69
N TYR A 478 -3.97 20.50 -9.36
CA TYR A 478 -4.57 21.00 -10.61
C TYR A 478 -4.21 20.15 -11.82
N PHE A 479 -2.99 19.61 -11.84
CA PHE A 479 -2.50 18.86 -12.98
C PHE A 479 -2.38 17.38 -12.68
N THR A 480 -2.70 16.58 -13.67
CA THR A 480 -2.23 15.21 -13.78
C THR A 480 -0.90 15.26 -14.51
N VAL A 481 0.21 15.03 -13.79
CA VAL A 481 1.55 15.06 -14.37
C VAL A 481 1.91 13.70 -14.93
N TRP A 482 2.26 13.64 -16.21
CA TRP A 482 2.69 12.45 -16.94
C TRP A 482 4.15 12.56 -17.32
N SER A 483 4.91 11.48 -17.17
CA SER A 483 6.27 11.37 -17.71
C SER A 483 6.32 10.55 -19.01
N GLU A 484 7.42 10.64 -19.75
CA GLU A 484 7.65 9.91 -21.00
C GLU A 484 7.32 8.41 -20.89
N GLN A 485 7.66 7.80 -19.77
CA GLN A 485 7.52 6.36 -19.56
C GLN A 485 6.08 5.90 -19.32
N GLU A 486 5.25 6.74 -18.73
CA GLU A 486 3.84 6.43 -18.50
C GLU A 486 3.05 6.39 -19.80
N GLN A 487 3.61 6.92 -20.87
CA GLN A 487 2.97 7.03 -22.18
C GLN A 487 3.51 6.04 -23.23
N GLY A 488 4.39 5.13 -22.85
CA GLY A 488 4.80 4.00 -23.70
C GLY A 488 6.02 4.26 -24.60
N GLY A 489 6.91 5.17 -24.21
CA GLY A 489 8.21 5.44 -24.85
C GLY A 489 8.13 6.30 -26.12
N GLY A 490 9.04 7.27 -26.24
CA GLY A 490 9.11 8.18 -27.39
C GLY A 490 8.11 9.32 -27.35
N PHE A 491 7.84 9.87 -26.16
CA PHE A 491 6.96 11.00 -25.88
C PHE A 491 7.72 12.13 -25.18
N VAL A 492 7.06 13.29 -25.02
CA VAL A 492 7.60 14.44 -24.28
C VAL A 492 8.02 14.05 -22.85
N ASP A 493 9.04 14.70 -22.32
CA ASP A 493 9.56 14.41 -20.97
C ASP A 493 8.49 14.56 -19.88
N LEU A 494 7.69 15.66 -19.94
CA LEU A 494 6.63 15.92 -18.99
C LEU A 494 5.39 16.48 -19.69
N TYR A 495 4.21 15.95 -19.36
CA TYR A 495 2.92 16.50 -19.75
C TYR A 495 2.07 16.80 -18.50
N LEU A 496 1.71 18.06 -18.31
CA LEU A 496 0.81 18.52 -17.26
C LEU A 496 -0.61 18.65 -17.85
N ALA A 497 -1.37 17.56 -17.76
CA ALA A 497 -2.74 17.52 -18.20
C ALA A 497 -3.68 18.17 -17.16
N PRO A 498 -4.69 18.95 -17.58
CA PRO A 498 -5.68 19.49 -16.66
C PRO A 498 -6.44 18.38 -15.94
N PHE A 499 -6.62 18.49 -14.64
CA PHE A 499 -7.42 17.55 -13.88
C PHE A 499 -8.89 18.03 -13.84
N TYR A 500 -9.55 17.99 -15.00
CA TYR A 500 -10.92 18.49 -15.20
C TYR A 500 -11.97 17.87 -14.30
N PHE A 501 -11.73 16.65 -13.85
CA PHE A 501 -12.65 15.99 -12.94
C PHE A 501 -12.92 16.82 -11.67
N ARG A 502 -11.88 17.44 -11.14
CA ARG A 502 -11.96 18.29 -9.94
C ARG A 502 -12.01 19.79 -10.27
N TYR A 503 -11.35 20.19 -11.34
CA TYR A 503 -11.16 21.59 -11.74
C TYR A 503 -11.63 21.78 -13.19
N PRO A 504 -12.96 21.73 -13.41
CA PRO A 504 -13.53 21.76 -14.77
C PRO A 504 -13.31 23.09 -15.51
N ASP A 505 -12.93 24.13 -14.79
CA ASP A 505 -12.69 25.48 -15.31
C ASP A 505 -11.21 25.78 -15.60
N MET A 506 -10.33 24.76 -15.50
CA MET A 506 -8.92 24.91 -15.87
C MET A 506 -8.77 25.24 -17.36
N ARG A 507 -7.81 26.14 -17.66
CA ARG A 507 -7.63 26.69 -19.00
C ARG A 507 -6.26 26.47 -19.62
N HIS A 508 -5.31 25.90 -18.89
CA HIS A 508 -3.93 25.76 -19.33
C HIS A 508 -3.40 24.35 -19.09
N ALA A 509 -2.66 23.84 -20.06
CA ALA A 509 -1.95 22.57 -20.04
C ALA A 509 -0.51 22.78 -20.54
N TYR A 510 0.44 21.96 -20.13
CA TYR A 510 1.84 22.17 -20.44
C TYR A 510 2.48 20.91 -20.99
N LEU A 511 3.17 21.05 -22.13
CA LEU A 511 4.05 20.05 -22.70
C LEU A 511 5.48 20.52 -22.47
N ILE A 512 6.30 19.76 -21.74
CA ILE A 512 7.62 20.21 -21.33
C ILE A 512 8.67 19.25 -21.86
N GLU A 513 9.58 19.75 -22.66
CA GLU A 513 10.77 19.05 -23.12
C GLU A 513 11.97 19.56 -22.34
N LEU A 514 12.72 18.66 -21.72
CA LEU A 514 13.93 18.95 -20.96
C LEU A 514 15.16 18.72 -21.84
N LYS A 515 16.13 19.57 -21.74
CA LYS A 515 17.45 19.36 -22.31
C LYS A 515 18.52 19.66 -21.26
N TYR A 516 19.56 18.85 -21.27
CA TYR A 516 20.64 18.93 -20.31
C TYR A 516 22.01 19.02 -20.97
N LEU A 517 22.79 20.01 -20.55
CA LEU A 517 24.20 20.15 -20.93
C LEU A 517 25.07 20.00 -19.69
N LYS A 518 26.15 19.23 -19.80
CA LYS A 518 27.18 19.26 -18.77
C LYS A 518 27.87 20.64 -18.77
N ARG A 519 28.19 21.17 -17.58
CA ARG A 519 28.81 22.50 -17.48
C ARG A 519 30.06 22.70 -18.35
N GLY A 520 30.88 21.64 -18.52
CA GLY A 520 32.06 21.69 -19.38
C GLY A 520 31.78 21.65 -20.88
N GLU A 521 30.55 21.31 -21.28
CA GLU A 521 30.11 21.20 -22.69
C GLU A 521 29.20 22.38 -23.08
N ASP A 522 28.87 23.24 -22.14
CA ASP A 522 27.98 24.38 -22.33
C ASP A 522 28.61 25.46 -23.22
N SER A 523 28.04 25.65 -24.37
CA SER A 523 28.43 26.69 -25.34
C SER A 523 27.19 27.19 -26.08
N PRO A 524 27.23 28.43 -26.65
CA PRO A 524 26.09 28.96 -27.41
C PRO A 524 25.66 28.04 -28.54
N ALA A 525 26.59 27.37 -29.25
CA ALA A 525 26.29 26.47 -30.34
C ALA A 525 25.57 25.19 -29.83
N ARG A 526 26.04 24.61 -28.72
CA ARG A 526 25.41 23.44 -28.11
C ARG A 526 24.02 23.76 -27.53
N ARG A 527 23.85 24.94 -26.96
CA ARG A 527 22.53 25.39 -26.50
C ARG A 527 21.54 25.48 -27.66
N GLU A 528 21.93 26.07 -28.80
CA GLU A 528 21.03 26.20 -29.94
C GLU A 528 20.72 24.84 -30.59
N GLU A 529 21.69 23.93 -30.69
CA GLU A 529 21.47 22.55 -31.15
C GLU A 529 20.42 21.83 -30.28
N ALA A 530 20.57 21.89 -28.95
CA ALA A 530 19.63 21.27 -28.03
C ALA A 530 18.22 21.90 -28.10
N LEU A 531 18.14 23.23 -28.26
CA LEU A 531 16.87 23.94 -28.42
C LEU A 531 16.14 23.56 -29.70
N GLU A 532 16.85 23.46 -30.84
CA GLU A 532 16.22 23.04 -32.11
C GLU A 532 15.73 21.59 -32.07
N GLU A 533 16.47 20.71 -31.44
CA GLU A 533 16.02 19.33 -31.19
C GLU A 533 14.72 19.33 -30.37
N ALA A 534 14.69 20.03 -29.24
CA ALA A 534 13.53 20.12 -28.37
C ALA A 534 12.30 20.74 -29.07
N ARG A 535 12.49 21.81 -29.84
CA ARG A 535 11.43 22.45 -30.64
C ARG A 535 10.82 21.48 -31.64
N THR A 536 11.66 20.65 -32.28
CA THR A 536 11.22 19.63 -33.24
C THR A 536 10.42 18.54 -32.56
N GLN A 537 10.86 18.08 -31.39
CA GLN A 537 10.17 17.08 -30.60
C GLN A 537 8.79 17.59 -30.13
N LEU A 538 8.72 18.79 -29.56
CA LEU A 538 7.48 19.41 -29.09
C LEU A 538 6.45 19.57 -30.21
N ARG A 539 6.86 20.03 -31.40
CA ARG A 539 5.94 20.16 -32.56
C ARG A 539 5.35 18.82 -32.95
N ARG A 540 6.13 17.75 -32.92
CA ARG A 540 5.67 16.39 -33.22
C ARG A 540 4.69 15.89 -32.15
N TYR A 541 4.96 16.14 -30.87
CA TYR A 541 4.15 15.62 -29.76
C TYR A 541 2.86 16.38 -29.54
N ALA A 542 2.80 17.67 -29.84
CA ALA A 542 1.59 18.46 -29.68
C ALA A 542 0.39 17.94 -30.50
N ASP A 543 0.68 17.20 -31.57
CA ASP A 543 -0.34 16.57 -32.44
C ASP A 543 -0.76 15.17 -31.99
N ASP A 544 -0.20 14.64 -30.90
CA ASP A 544 -0.52 13.28 -30.44
C ASP A 544 -2.01 13.17 -30.02
N PRO A 545 -2.74 12.15 -30.52
CA PRO A 545 -4.14 11.95 -30.18
C PRO A 545 -4.43 11.85 -28.68
N ARG A 546 -3.49 11.34 -27.89
CA ARG A 546 -3.60 11.19 -26.43
C ARG A 546 -3.64 12.55 -25.73
N ILE A 547 -2.83 13.50 -26.19
CA ILE A 547 -2.84 14.88 -25.68
C ILE A 547 -4.15 15.54 -26.02
N ARG A 548 -4.59 15.44 -27.28
CA ARG A 548 -5.87 16.02 -27.74
C ARG A 548 -7.06 15.49 -26.93
N GLN A 549 -7.05 14.20 -26.56
CA GLN A 549 -8.12 13.60 -25.77
C GLN A 549 -8.21 14.16 -24.34
N THR A 550 -7.07 14.49 -23.73
CA THR A 550 -7.00 14.97 -22.35
C THR A 550 -6.96 16.49 -22.23
N LEU A 551 -6.62 17.18 -23.31
CA LEU A 551 -6.48 18.64 -23.37
C LEU A 551 -7.81 19.38 -23.16
N GLY A 552 -8.92 18.82 -23.69
CA GLY A 552 -10.23 19.48 -23.62
C GLY A 552 -10.21 20.88 -24.25
N GLU A 553 -10.70 21.86 -23.51
CA GLU A 553 -10.74 23.28 -23.93
C GLU A 553 -9.49 24.08 -23.46
N ALA A 554 -8.52 23.44 -22.80
CA ALA A 554 -7.33 24.14 -22.32
C ALA A 554 -6.41 24.55 -23.46
N GLN A 555 -5.77 25.70 -23.28
CA GLN A 555 -4.65 26.13 -24.12
C GLN A 555 -3.41 25.30 -23.78
N LEU A 556 -2.80 24.69 -24.80
CA LEU A 556 -1.55 23.95 -24.65
C LEU A 556 -0.36 24.90 -24.73
N HIS A 557 0.56 24.81 -23.77
CA HIS A 557 1.83 25.55 -23.72
C HIS A 557 2.99 24.57 -23.90
N PRO A 558 3.59 24.52 -25.08
CA PRO A 558 4.78 23.71 -25.34
C PRO A 558 6.04 24.43 -24.87
N LEU A 559 6.69 23.91 -23.85
CA LEU A 559 7.83 24.56 -23.17
C LEU A 559 9.11 23.76 -23.39
N VAL A 560 10.22 24.47 -23.65
CA VAL A 560 11.57 23.92 -23.56
C VAL A 560 12.24 24.48 -22.31
N LEU A 561 12.81 23.57 -21.50
CA LEU A 561 13.64 23.92 -20.34
C LEU A 561 15.05 23.35 -20.56
N LEU A 562 16.02 24.22 -20.77
CA LEU A 562 17.43 23.84 -20.97
C LEU A 562 18.23 24.09 -19.71
N TYR A 563 18.81 23.03 -19.17
CA TYR A 563 19.69 23.08 -18.00
C TYR A 563 21.16 22.91 -18.37
N SER A 564 22.00 23.69 -17.70
CA SER A 564 23.47 23.51 -17.71
C SER A 564 23.92 23.12 -16.30
N GLY A 565 24.22 21.85 -16.09
CA GLY A 565 24.30 21.31 -14.74
C GLY A 565 22.93 21.47 -14.04
N TRP A 566 22.91 22.07 -12.86
CA TRP A 566 21.67 22.33 -12.10
C TRP A 566 20.97 23.65 -12.50
N GLU A 567 21.59 24.51 -13.31
CA GLU A 567 21.13 25.87 -13.63
C GLU A 567 20.22 25.85 -14.84
N LEU A 568 19.02 26.45 -14.72
CA LEU A 568 18.11 26.68 -15.85
C LEU A 568 18.65 27.85 -16.67
N VAL A 569 19.33 27.56 -17.78
CA VAL A 569 20.01 28.59 -18.62
C VAL A 569 19.12 29.12 -19.73
N ARG A 570 18.09 28.41 -20.12
CA ARG A 570 17.13 28.86 -21.12
C ARG A 570 15.76 28.24 -20.86
N ARG A 571 14.73 29.04 -21.02
CA ARG A 571 13.33 28.60 -21.09
C ARG A 571 12.62 29.33 -22.22
N GLU A 572 11.77 28.63 -22.93
CA GLU A 572 10.99 29.24 -23.99
C GLU A 572 9.69 28.47 -24.25
N GLU A 573 8.67 29.21 -24.70
CA GLU A 573 7.44 28.62 -25.23
C GLU A 573 7.53 28.53 -26.75
N VAL A 574 7.29 27.34 -27.28
CA VAL A 574 7.41 27.04 -28.72
C VAL A 574 6.06 27.29 -29.41
N ALA A 575 6.07 28.15 -30.41
CA ALA A 575 4.89 28.32 -31.23
C ALA A 575 4.59 27.04 -32.05
N ILE A 576 3.41 26.50 -31.86
CA ILE A 576 2.89 25.41 -32.68
C ILE A 576 1.91 26.00 -33.69
N PRO A 577 2.06 25.69 -35.00
CA PRO A 577 1.07 26.10 -35.99
C PRO A 577 -0.32 25.59 -35.58
N SER A 578 -1.32 26.47 -35.60
CA SER A 578 -2.70 26.04 -35.41
C SER A 578 -3.05 25.00 -36.48
N PRO A 579 -3.76 23.90 -36.12
CA PRO A 579 -4.15 22.87 -37.08
C PRO A 579 -5.04 23.36 -38.21
#